data_c2232b0610b0cc81426df5f5aac1e859
#
_entry.id   c2232b0610b0cc81426df5f5aac1e859
#
_cell.length_a   1.000
_cell.length_b   1.000
_cell.length_c   1.000
_cell.angle_alpha   90.00
_cell.angle_beta   90.00
_cell.angle_gamma   90.00
#
_symmetry.space_group_name_H-M   'P 1'
#
loop_
_entity.id
_entity.type
_entity.pdbx_description
1 polymer ?
#
loop_
_entity_poly.entity_id
_entity_poly.type
_entity_poly.pdbx_seq_one_letter_code
_entity_poly.pdbx_strand_id
1 'polypeptide(L)'
;DTDRSRGLGDVYKRQELEDFLANVTYDESQLEIVDCTQEITNYDDPVDAYHDKTDSSLIKGLKMCRMNEDIGGFVTCGATGVVLISSILILGKLNATRPALSVVLNGRNDKPFCIVDCGANIDCKADRFVDFARLGVAYMKTLGIENPTVATLSNGIEAGKGSDVIKEAHELLEKCGFNFTGNIEGKEVLDGNADVVVCDGFAGNVLLKSIEGTAKVVFDDIRRAAAGASDTQKAQLEAFIGRLEPKFDYNNEGGAILLGVKKPVVKLSLIH
;
A
#
# COMPACT_ATOMS: atom_id res chain seq x y z
N ASP A 1 -19.32 -4.53 -13.40
CA ASP A 1 -18.76 -3.28 -13.95
C ASP A 1 -17.35 -3.08 -13.40
N THR A 2 -16.45 -4.00 -13.75
CA THR A 2 -15.06 -4.05 -13.25
C THR A 2 -14.12 -3.14 -14.05
N ASP A 3 -14.67 -2.29 -14.90
CA ASP A 3 -13.92 -1.49 -15.87
C ASP A 3 -13.56 -0.07 -15.38
N ARG A 4 -13.87 0.24 -14.11
CA ARG A 4 -13.55 1.55 -13.50
C ARG A 4 -12.16 1.65 -12.88
N SER A 5 -11.37 0.57 -12.96
CA SER A 5 -9.98 0.55 -12.45
C SER A 5 -8.96 1.06 -13.47
N ARG A 6 -9.40 1.69 -14.54
CA ARG A 6 -8.54 2.21 -15.58
C ARG A 6 -7.90 3.49 -15.07
N GLY A 7 -6.58 3.52 -15.08
CA GLY A 7 -5.82 4.71 -14.73
C GLY A 7 -6.35 5.93 -15.49
N LEU A 8 -6.44 7.05 -14.82
CA LEU A 8 -6.81 8.35 -15.38
C LEU A 8 -5.80 8.74 -16.46
N GLY A 9 -6.04 8.43 -17.74
CA GLY A 9 -5.07 8.71 -18.78
C GLY A 9 -5.36 8.15 -20.15
N ASP A 10 -6.60 7.81 -20.45
CA ASP A 10 -6.99 7.43 -21.81
C ASP A 10 -7.55 8.63 -22.57
N VAL A 11 -7.28 8.77 -23.86
CA VAL A 11 -7.76 9.88 -24.71
C VAL A 11 -9.29 10.02 -24.66
N TYR A 12 -9.99 8.89 -24.57
CA TYR A 12 -11.44 8.87 -24.39
C TYR A 12 -11.89 9.37 -23.00
N LYS A 13 -11.01 9.43 -22.04
CA LYS A 13 -11.30 9.81 -20.65
C LYS A 13 -11.10 11.28 -20.35
N ARG A 14 -10.45 12.03 -21.23
CA ARG A 14 -10.40 13.49 -21.07
C ARG A 14 -11.79 14.08 -20.97
N GLN A 15 -12.69 13.70 -21.89
CA GLN A 15 -14.08 14.15 -21.89
C GLN A 15 -14.82 13.71 -20.62
N GLU A 16 -14.63 12.47 -20.18
CA GLU A 16 -15.22 11.97 -18.93
C GLU A 16 -14.71 12.75 -17.71
N LEU A 17 -13.42 13.12 -17.68
CA LEU A 17 -12.84 13.95 -16.63
C LEU A 17 -13.38 15.36 -16.66
N GLU A 18 -13.45 15.97 -17.84
CA GLU A 18 -14.01 17.32 -18.03
C GLU A 18 -15.50 17.35 -17.63
N ASP A 19 -16.27 16.32 -18.02
CA ASP A 19 -17.68 16.18 -17.65
C ASP A 19 -17.85 15.96 -16.13
N PHE A 20 -16.95 15.20 -15.49
CA PHE A 20 -16.94 15.04 -14.04
C PHE A 20 -16.59 16.36 -13.34
N LEU A 21 -15.54 17.03 -13.79
CA LEU A 21 -15.06 18.28 -13.20
C LEU A 21 -16.08 19.42 -13.37
N ALA A 22 -16.89 19.40 -14.45
CA ALA A 22 -17.98 20.36 -14.63
C ALA A 22 -19.04 20.31 -13.51
N ASN A 23 -19.11 19.20 -12.77
CA ASN A 23 -20.05 18.99 -11.67
C ASN A 23 -19.40 19.13 -10.26
N VAL A 24 -18.13 19.51 -10.20
CA VAL A 24 -17.37 19.65 -8.94
C VAL A 24 -16.82 21.06 -8.84
N THR A 25 -16.91 21.65 -7.66
CA THR A 25 -16.27 22.96 -7.41
C THR A 25 -14.79 22.74 -7.07
N TYR A 26 -13.89 23.22 -7.91
CA TYR A 26 -12.45 23.15 -7.71
C TYR A 26 -11.76 24.41 -8.22
N ASP A 27 -10.50 24.61 -7.84
CA ASP A 27 -9.66 25.71 -8.33
C ASP A 27 -8.96 25.25 -9.63
N GLU A 28 -9.41 25.77 -10.77
CA GLU A 28 -8.85 25.44 -12.08
C GLU A 28 -7.35 25.72 -12.20
N SER A 29 -6.81 26.66 -11.40
CA SER A 29 -5.39 26.97 -11.41
C SER A 29 -4.51 25.88 -10.77
N GLN A 30 -5.13 24.95 -10.03
CA GLN A 30 -4.44 23.87 -9.32
C GLN A 30 -4.50 22.53 -10.06
N LEU A 31 -5.15 22.46 -11.23
CA LEU A 31 -5.39 21.22 -11.95
C LEU A 31 -5.02 21.36 -13.43
N GLU A 32 -4.20 20.44 -13.91
CA GLU A 32 -3.83 20.30 -15.32
C GLU A 32 -4.18 18.90 -15.81
N ILE A 33 -4.89 18.79 -16.94
CA ILE A 33 -5.19 17.51 -17.59
C ILE A 33 -4.13 17.23 -18.66
N VAL A 34 -3.39 16.14 -18.49
CA VAL A 34 -2.36 15.68 -19.42
C VAL A 34 -2.89 14.52 -20.25
N ASP A 35 -2.93 14.68 -21.57
CA ASP A 35 -3.41 13.64 -22.49
C ASP A 35 -2.46 12.47 -22.58
N CYS A 36 -3.03 11.25 -22.63
CA CYS A 36 -2.32 10.00 -22.81
C CYS A 36 -3.08 9.11 -23.80
N THR A 37 -2.37 8.49 -24.75
CA THR A 37 -2.98 7.74 -25.85
C THR A 37 -2.96 6.23 -25.66
N GLN A 38 -2.26 5.73 -24.61
CA GLN A 38 -2.09 4.31 -24.36
C GLN A 38 -2.59 3.94 -22.98
N GLU A 39 -3.18 2.76 -22.85
CA GLU A 39 -3.69 2.21 -21.60
C GLU A 39 -2.84 1.04 -21.11
N ILE A 40 -2.51 1.02 -19.81
CA ILE A 40 -1.93 -0.13 -19.12
C ILE A 40 -3.00 -0.80 -18.29
N THR A 41 -3.19 -2.10 -18.51
CA THR A 41 -4.16 -2.94 -17.81
C THR A 41 -3.49 -3.87 -16.80
N ASN A 42 -4.29 -4.54 -15.95
CA ASN A 42 -3.78 -5.55 -15.01
C ASN A 42 -3.28 -6.83 -15.69
N TYR A 43 -3.52 -7.00 -16.98
CA TYR A 43 -3.13 -8.18 -17.77
C TYR A 43 -1.83 -7.97 -18.56
N ASP A 44 -1.32 -6.74 -18.58
CA ASP A 44 -0.08 -6.43 -19.27
C ASP A 44 1.13 -6.99 -18.51
N ASP A 45 2.08 -7.55 -19.25
CA ASP A 45 3.38 -7.86 -18.68
C ASP A 45 4.07 -6.55 -18.24
N PRO A 46 4.58 -6.48 -17.00
CA PRO A 46 5.15 -5.24 -16.48
C PRO A 46 6.35 -4.68 -17.25
N VAL A 47 7.17 -5.55 -17.85
CA VAL A 47 8.36 -5.15 -18.62
C VAL A 47 7.94 -4.66 -20.01
N ASP A 48 7.07 -5.40 -20.66
CA ASP A 48 6.54 -5.04 -21.98
C ASP A 48 5.75 -3.73 -21.90
N ALA A 49 4.89 -3.57 -20.88
CA ALA A 49 4.15 -2.33 -20.68
C ALA A 49 5.06 -1.10 -20.50
N TYR A 50 6.17 -1.26 -19.79
CA TYR A 50 7.16 -0.19 -19.63
C TYR A 50 7.79 0.21 -20.97
N HIS A 51 8.11 -0.76 -21.84
CA HIS A 51 8.76 -0.50 -23.12
C HIS A 51 7.80 0.00 -24.20
N ASP A 52 6.62 -0.60 -24.29
CA ASP A 52 5.72 -0.44 -25.44
C ASP A 52 4.65 0.65 -25.19
N LYS A 53 4.27 0.90 -23.92
CA LYS A 53 3.20 1.84 -23.58
C LYS A 53 3.74 3.15 -22.97
N THR A 54 4.66 3.77 -23.69
CA THR A 54 5.40 4.95 -23.21
C THR A 54 4.57 6.23 -23.10
N ASP A 55 3.42 6.29 -23.75
CA ASP A 55 2.44 7.38 -23.68
C ASP A 55 1.22 7.02 -22.80
N SER A 56 1.37 6.04 -21.93
CA SER A 56 0.37 5.75 -20.89
C SER A 56 0.48 6.74 -19.72
N SER A 57 -0.62 6.96 -19.00
CA SER A 57 -0.70 7.85 -17.84
C SER A 57 0.35 7.51 -16.78
N LEU A 58 0.59 6.22 -16.53
CA LEU A 58 1.57 5.74 -15.57
C LEU A 58 3.01 6.09 -15.99
N ILE A 59 3.41 5.73 -17.21
CA ILE A 59 4.77 5.98 -17.69
C ILE A 59 5.03 7.46 -17.88
N LYS A 60 4.09 8.19 -18.48
CA LYS A 60 4.18 9.64 -18.69
C LYS A 60 4.24 10.38 -17.36
N GLY A 61 3.35 10.07 -16.41
CA GLY A 61 3.33 10.69 -15.09
C GLY A 61 4.63 10.46 -14.29
N LEU A 62 5.18 9.24 -14.31
CA LEU A 62 6.48 8.95 -13.69
C LEU A 62 7.63 9.71 -14.36
N LYS A 63 7.63 9.84 -15.70
CA LYS A 63 8.62 10.65 -16.42
C LYS A 63 8.51 12.14 -16.06
N MET A 64 7.31 12.69 -16.01
CA MET A 64 7.08 14.06 -15.56
C MET A 64 7.57 14.26 -14.12
N CYS A 65 7.23 13.34 -13.22
CA CYS A 65 7.70 13.34 -11.84
C CYS A 65 9.23 13.33 -11.73
N ARG A 66 9.92 12.57 -12.59
CA ARG A 66 11.39 12.55 -12.64
C ARG A 66 12.00 13.85 -13.17
N MET A 67 11.42 14.41 -14.24
CA MET A 67 12.01 15.52 -15.01
C MET A 67 11.73 16.88 -14.38
N ASN A 68 10.66 17.01 -13.59
CA ASN A 68 10.28 18.24 -12.92
C ASN A 68 10.48 18.12 -11.41
N GLU A 69 11.36 18.93 -10.84
CA GLU A 69 11.66 18.95 -9.41
C GLU A 69 10.47 19.46 -8.56
N ASP A 70 9.61 20.29 -9.14
CA ASP A 70 8.42 20.83 -8.45
C ASP A 70 7.34 19.75 -8.24
N ILE A 71 7.38 18.65 -8.99
CA ILE A 71 6.47 17.52 -8.77
C ILE A 71 6.98 16.69 -7.58
N GLY A 72 6.29 16.79 -6.46
CA GLY A 72 6.66 16.14 -5.19
C GLY A 72 6.49 14.62 -5.15
N GLY A 73 5.61 14.04 -5.97
CA GLY A 73 5.33 12.59 -5.98
C GLY A 73 4.34 12.18 -7.05
N PHE A 74 4.04 10.89 -7.10
CA PHE A 74 3.12 10.28 -8.06
C PHE A 74 2.09 9.40 -7.35
N VAL A 75 0.81 9.60 -7.67
CA VAL A 75 -0.30 8.80 -7.15
C VAL A 75 -0.94 8.04 -8.31
N THR A 76 -1.17 6.74 -8.13
CA THR A 76 -1.71 5.89 -9.19
C THR A 76 -2.59 4.76 -8.65
N CYS A 77 -3.56 4.35 -9.47
CA CYS A 77 -4.36 3.14 -9.26
C CYS A 77 -3.93 1.99 -10.19
N GLY A 78 -2.82 2.16 -10.93
CA GLY A 78 -2.34 1.21 -11.92
C GLY A 78 -1.90 -0.14 -11.37
N ALA A 79 -1.64 -1.09 -12.29
CA ALA A 79 -1.19 -2.45 -11.98
C ALA A 79 0.11 -2.46 -11.17
N THR A 80 0.11 -3.14 -10.02
CA THR A 80 1.22 -3.10 -9.03
C THR A 80 2.57 -3.46 -9.66
N GLY A 81 2.63 -4.50 -10.50
CA GLY A 81 3.88 -4.90 -11.16
C GLY A 81 4.45 -3.82 -12.08
N VAL A 82 3.59 -3.15 -12.86
CA VAL A 82 4.01 -2.07 -13.75
C VAL A 82 4.43 -0.84 -12.95
N VAL A 83 3.69 -0.49 -11.90
CA VAL A 83 4.05 0.63 -10.98
C VAL A 83 5.43 0.39 -10.39
N LEU A 84 5.70 -0.81 -9.87
CA LEU A 84 6.98 -1.17 -9.27
C LEU A 84 8.14 -1.04 -10.27
N ILE A 85 8.04 -1.75 -11.39
CA ILE A 85 9.12 -1.79 -12.40
C ILE A 85 9.37 -0.39 -12.98
N SER A 86 8.32 0.30 -13.40
CA SER A 86 8.43 1.62 -14.00
C SER A 86 8.97 2.66 -13.01
N SER A 87 8.55 2.62 -11.74
CA SER A 87 9.09 3.52 -10.72
C SER A 87 10.57 3.28 -10.48
N ILE A 88 11.02 2.03 -10.42
CA ILE A 88 12.45 1.70 -10.27
C ILE A 88 13.26 2.17 -11.47
N LEU A 89 12.79 1.95 -12.68
CA LEU A 89 13.51 2.29 -13.90
C LEU A 89 13.52 3.79 -14.18
N ILE A 90 12.40 4.47 -13.94
CA ILE A 90 12.24 5.90 -14.24
C ILE A 90 12.80 6.77 -13.10
N LEU A 91 12.32 6.58 -11.87
CA LEU A 91 12.70 7.41 -10.73
C LEU A 91 14.05 7.01 -10.14
N GLY A 92 14.40 5.73 -10.22
CA GLY A 92 15.60 5.17 -9.61
C GLY A 92 15.41 4.80 -8.14
N LYS A 93 16.32 3.94 -7.64
CA LYS A 93 16.31 3.46 -6.25
C LYS A 93 17.10 4.38 -5.33
N LEU A 94 16.75 4.38 -4.04
CA LEU A 94 17.58 4.93 -2.98
C LEU A 94 18.73 3.96 -2.69
N ASN A 95 19.96 4.38 -2.95
CA ASN A 95 21.18 3.59 -2.73
C ASN A 95 21.06 2.15 -3.27
N ALA A 96 21.60 1.16 -2.56
CA ALA A 96 21.49 -0.27 -2.88
C ALA A 96 20.24 -0.96 -2.31
N THR A 97 19.25 -0.19 -1.82
CA THR A 97 18.06 -0.72 -1.15
C THR A 97 17.10 -1.38 -2.14
N ARG A 98 16.46 -2.47 -1.74
CA ARG A 98 15.38 -3.09 -2.50
C ARG A 98 14.07 -2.35 -2.21
N PRO A 99 13.42 -1.70 -3.20
CA PRO A 99 12.14 -1.05 -2.99
C PRO A 99 11.06 -2.05 -2.54
N ALA A 100 10.19 -1.60 -1.64
CA ALA A 100 9.13 -2.39 -1.04
C ALA A 100 7.83 -1.59 -0.97
N LEU A 101 6.70 -2.27 -1.11
CA LEU A 101 5.39 -1.68 -0.95
C LEU A 101 5.00 -1.74 0.53
N SER A 102 4.66 -0.59 1.12
CA SER A 102 4.25 -0.50 2.52
C SER A 102 2.85 0.05 2.65
N VAL A 103 2.09 -0.48 3.58
CA VAL A 103 0.80 0.06 4.01
C VAL A 103 0.87 0.42 5.49
N VAL A 104 0.12 1.45 5.89
CA VAL A 104 -0.14 1.78 7.29
C VAL A 104 -1.55 1.35 7.64
N LEU A 105 -1.70 0.75 8.80
CA LEU A 105 -2.97 0.41 9.42
C LEU A 105 -2.97 0.90 10.88
N ASN A 106 -4.14 1.05 11.45
CA ASN A 106 -4.29 1.35 12.87
C ASN A 106 -4.57 0.08 13.67
N GLY A 107 -3.74 -0.17 14.67
CA GLY A 107 -3.95 -1.27 15.61
C GLY A 107 -5.15 -1.03 16.53
N ARG A 108 -5.47 -2.03 17.36
CA ARG A 108 -6.57 -1.97 18.35
C ARG A 108 -6.46 -0.79 19.31
N ASN A 109 -5.23 -0.33 19.58
CA ASN A 109 -4.90 0.81 20.44
C ASN A 109 -4.88 2.16 19.72
N ASP A 110 -5.38 2.23 18.49
CA ASP A 110 -5.35 3.40 17.60
C ASP A 110 -3.93 3.90 17.28
N LYS A 111 -2.91 3.07 17.47
CA LYS A 111 -1.54 3.38 17.05
C LYS A 111 -1.30 2.90 15.63
N PRO A 112 -0.69 3.75 14.79
CA PRO A 112 -0.33 3.33 13.45
C PRO A 112 0.82 2.32 13.50
N PHE A 113 0.77 1.33 12.64
CA PHE A 113 1.87 0.41 12.33
C PHE A 113 1.94 0.18 10.82
N CYS A 114 3.11 -0.19 10.31
CA CYS A 114 3.23 -0.50 8.90
C CYS A 114 3.58 -1.98 8.66
N ILE A 115 3.10 -2.51 7.54
CA ILE A 115 3.50 -3.81 7.01
C ILE A 115 4.41 -3.55 5.81
N VAL A 116 5.58 -4.19 5.76
CA VAL A 116 6.58 -4.10 4.69
C VAL A 116 7.20 -5.48 4.46
N ASP A 117 7.04 -6.10 3.33
CA ASP A 117 6.51 -5.74 2.02
C ASP A 117 5.06 -6.25 1.83
N CYS A 118 4.26 -5.52 1.07
CA CYS A 118 2.87 -5.88 0.79
C CYS A 118 2.60 -6.21 -0.69
N GLY A 119 3.59 -6.77 -1.42
CA GLY A 119 3.34 -7.24 -2.78
C GLY A 119 4.33 -6.81 -3.86
N ALA A 120 5.44 -6.11 -3.50
CA ALA A 120 6.48 -5.74 -4.45
C ALA A 120 7.49 -6.88 -4.68
N ASN A 121 7.77 -7.71 -3.68
CA ASN A 121 8.78 -8.76 -3.72
C ASN A 121 8.20 -10.07 -3.19
N ILE A 122 7.60 -10.85 -4.08
CA ILE A 122 6.87 -12.09 -3.73
C ILE A 122 7.80 -13.15 -3.16
N ASP A 123 9.01 -13.27 -3.71
CA ASP A 123 10.05 -14.18 -3.24
C ASP A 123 11.34 -13.38 -3.03
N CYS A 124 11.91 -13.45 -1.83
CA CYS A 124 13.08 -12.69 -1.47
C CYS A 124 13.98 -13.44 -0.48
N LYS A 125 15.26 -13.08 -0.50
CA LYS A 125 16.25 -13.60 0.45
C LYS A 125 16.16 -12.87 1.78
N ALA A 126 16.69 -13.47 2.82
CA ALA A 126 16.67 -12.96 4.19
C ALA A 126 17.31 -11.55 4.33
N ASP A 127 18.34 -11.24 3.54
CA ASP A 127 18.97 -9.90 3.52
C ASP A 127 17.99 -8.78 3.15
N ARG A 128 16.93 -9.09 2.38
CA ARG A 128 15.90 -8.11 2.00
C ARG A 128 15.02 -7.69 3.17
N PHE A 129 14.83 -8.56 4.14
CA PHE A 129 14.09 -8.21 5.36
C PHE A 129 14.78 -7.08 6.14
N VAL A 130 16.11 -7.03 6.11
CA VAL A 130 16.88 -5.92 6.70
C VAL A 130 16.63 -4.61 5.93
N ASP A 131 16.56 -4.66 4.60
CA ASP A 131 16.19 -3.50 3.79
C ASP A 131 14.76 -3.03 4.11
N PHE A 132 13.80 -3.97 4.18
CA PHE A 132 12.41 -3.67 4.50
C PHE A 132 12.26 -3.08 5.90
N ALA A 133 12.95 -3.62 6.90
CA ALA A 133 12.98 -3.06 8.25
C ALA A 133 13.51 -1.63 8.24
N ARG A 134 14.62 -1.37 7.53
CA ARG A 134 15.20 -0.02 7.41
C ARG A 134 14.23 0.97 6.79
N LEU A 135 13.55 0.56 5.71
CA LEU A 135 12.54 1.38 5.04
C LEU A 135 11.33 1.64 5.94
N GLY A 136 10.80 0.61 6.59
CA GLY A 136 9.67 0.72 7.51
C GLY A 136 10.00 1.61 8.72
N VAL A 137 11.16 1.43 9.34
CA VAL A 137 11.62 2.29 10.47
C VAL A 137 11.75 3.73 10.03
N ALA A 138 12.34 3.99 8.85
CA ALA A 138 12.44 5.35 8.32
C ALA A 138 11.05 5.96 8.08
N TYR A 139 10.13 5.19 7.54
CA TYR A 139 8.77 5.63 7.27
C TYR A 139 8.00 5.93 8.57
N MET A 140 8.03 5.02 9.56
CA MET A 140 7.34 5.25 10.84
C MET A 140 7.90 6.45 11.62
N LYS A 141 9.19 6.77 11.45
CA LYS A 141 9.76 8.00 11.98
C LYS A 141 9.16 9.26 11.37
N THR A 142 8.81 9.24 10.09
CA THR A 142 8.12 10.39 9.46
C THR A 142 6.71 10.59 10.01
N LEU A 143 6.11 9.53 10.58
CA LEU A 143 4.81 9.57 11.25
C LEU A 143 4.92 9.88 12.76
N GLY A 144 6.11 10.25 13.23
CA GLY A 144 6.35 10.73 14.62
C GLY A 144 6.73 9.63 15.62
N ILE A 145 7.00 8.40 15.19
CA ILE A 145 7.47 7.33 16.08
C ILE A 145 9.00 7.34 16.10
N GLU A 146 9.61 7.85 17.17
CA GLU A 146 11.06 8.08 17.25
C GLU A 146 11.88 6.77 17.21
N ASN A 147 11.44 5.74 17.90
CA ASN A 147 12.13 4.46 18.01
C ASN A 147 11.20 3.28 17.67
N PRO A 148 10.82 3.10 16.40
CA PRO A 148 9.87 2.07 16.00
C PRO A 148 10.35 0.67 16.37
N THR A 149 9.45 -0.12 16.95
CA THR A 149 9.64 -1.55 17.15
C THR A 149 9.51 -2.31 15.84
N VAL A 150 10.34 -3.31 15.63
CA VAL A 150 10.37 -4.15 14.42
C VAL A 150 10.07 -5.58 14.79
N ALA A 151 9.15 -6.23 14.09
CA ALA A 151 8.89 -7.67 14.22
C ALA A 151 8.87 -8.37 12.85
N THR A 152 9.23 -9.63 12.80
CA THR A 152 9.13 -10.46 11.59
C THR A 152 7.84 -11.27 11.61
N LEU A 153 7.03 -11.16 10.56
CA LEU A 153 5.81 -11.97 10.40
C LEU A 153 6.20 -13.45 10.29
N SER A 154 5.65 -14.28 11.16
CA SER A 154 5.94 -15.72 11.20
C SER A 154 4.70 -16.52 11.61
N ASN A 155 4.81 -17.84 11.56
CA ASN A 155 3.79 -18.79 12.00
C ASN A 155 3.91 -19.18 13.49
N GLY A 156 4.74 -18.50 14.26
CA GLY A 156 4.94 -18.64 15.70
C GLY A 156 5.93 -17.60 16.22
N ILE A 157 5.83 -17.29 17.51
CA ILE A 157 6.60 -16.21 18.16
C ILE A 157 8.04 -16.61 18.48
N GLU A 158 8.33 -17.92 18.56
CA GLU A 158 9.67 -18.40 18.91
C GLU A 158 10.66 -18.16 17.75
N ALA A 159 11.91 -17.79 18.05
CA ALA A 159 12.96 -17.52 17.08
C ALA A 159 13.20 -18.63 16.04
N GLY A 160 12.95 -19.89 16.42
CA GLY A 160 13.08 -21.06 15.54
C GLY A 160 11.88 -21.32 14.61
N LYS A 161 10.85 -20.48 14.62
CA LYS A 161 9.66 -20.60 13.76
C LYS A 161 9.84 -19.87 12.42
N GLY A 162 9.01 -20.27 11.47
CA GLY A 162 9.06 -19.75 10.10
C GLY A 162 9.82 -20.66 9.14
N SER A 163 9.86 -20.24 7.88
CA SER A 163 10.71 -20.84 6.85
C SER A 163 12.19 -20.58 7.17
N ASP A 164 13.08 -21.25 6.45
CA ASP A 164 14.52 -21.02 6.63
C ASP A 164 14.91 -19.56 6.34
N VAL A 165 14.25 -18.91 5.38
CA VAL A 165 14.43 -17.48 5.10
C VAL A 165 14.01 -16.62 6.28
N ILE A 166 12.90 -16.93 6.94
CA ILE A 166 12.41 -16.17 8.11
C ILE A 166 13.38 -16.34 9.31
N LYS A 167 13.90 -17.55 9.55
CA LYS A 167 14.87 -17.80 10.60
C LYS A 167 16.18 -17.04 10.36
N GLU A 168 16.69 -17.09 9.14
CA GLU A 168 17.88 -16.31 8.74
C GLU A 168 17.63 -14.81 8.87
N ALA A 169 16.45 -14.30 8.43
CA ALA A 169 16.06 -12.91 8.58
C ALA A 169 16.00 -12.46 10.04
N HIS A 170 15.46 -13.32 10.92
CA HIS A 170 15.42 -13.07 12.37
C HIS A 170 16.85 -12.87 12.92
N GLU A 171 17.79 -13.76 12.61
CA GLU A 171 19.18 -13.65 13.04
C GLU A 171 19.89 -12.39 12.51
N LEU A 172 19.57 -11.98 11.28
CA LEU A 172 20.11 -10.76 10.68
C LEU A 172 19.57 -9.50 11.36
N LEU A 173 18.27 -9.46 11.63
CA LEU A 173 17.60 -8.31 12.25
C LEU A 173 18.06 -8.10 13.69
N GLU A 174 18.29 -9.17 14.47
CA GLU A 174 18.89 -9.08 15.81
C GLU A 174 20.25 -8.38 15.82
N LYS A 175 21.05 -8.56 14.75
CA LYS A 175 22.40 -8.01 14.62
C LYS A 175 22.45 -6.59 14.06
N CYS A 176 21.33 -6.10 13.49
CA CYS A 176 21.31 -4.81 12.75
C CYS A 176 21.06 -3.57 13.60
N GLY A 177 20.88 -3.70 14.92
CA GLY A 177 20.68 -2.57 15.83
C GLY A 177 19.30 -1.88 15.73
N PHE A 178 18.31 -2.55 15.13
CA PHE A 178 16.90 -2.14 15.22
C PHE A 178 16.35 -2.42 16.63
N ASN A 179 15.26 -1.74 16.99
CA ASN A 179 14.44 -2.11 18.13
C ASN A 179 13.62 -3.37 17.79
N PHE A 180 14.34 -4.48 17.56
CA PHE A 180 13.78 -5.73 17.10
C PHE A 180 13.16 -6.51 18.25
N THR A 181 11.89 -6.91 18.11
CA THR A 181 11.09 -7.59 19.15
C THR A 181 10.89 -9.09 18.86
N GLY A 182 11.49 -9.60 17.79
CA GLY A 182 11.36 -11.01 17.42
C GLY A 182 10.24 -11.25 16.40
N ASN A 183 9.67 -12.46 16.43
CA ASN A 183 8.57 -12.84 15.53
C ASN A 183 7.22 -12.36 16.05
N ILE A 184 6.29 -12.13 15.13
CA ILE A 184 4.88 -11.83 15.40
C ILE A 184 3.99 -12.74 14.55
N GLU A 185 2.91 -13.27 15.12
CA GLU A 185 1.90 -14.03 14.38
C GLU A 185 0.85 -13.10 13.75
N GLY A 186 0.27 -13.53 12.62
CA GLY A 186 -0.75 -12.75 11.92
C GLY A 186 -1.95 -12.35 12.78
N LYS A 187 -2.32 -13.17 13.78
CA LYS A 187 -3.41 -12.84 14.72
C LYS A 187 -3.10 -11.67 15.67
N GLU A 188 -1.82 -11.37 15.88
CA GLU A 188 -1.34 -10.36 16.83
C GLU A 188 -0.98 -9.03 16.17
N VAL A 189 -0.92 -8.99 14.83
CA VAL A 189 -0.51 -7.80 14.07
C VAL A 189 -1.40 -6.59 14.40
N LEU A 190 -2.72 -6.82 14.52
CA LEU A 190 -3.67 -5.75 14.85
C LEU A 190 -3.70 -5.37 16.34
N ASP A 191 -2.96 -6.05 17.21
CA ASP A 191 -2.86 -5.66 18.63
C ASP A 191 -1.96 -4.42 18.83
N GLY A 192 -1.17 -4.05 17.80
CA GLY A 192 -0.29 -2.87 17.85
C GLY A 192 0.98 -3.09 18.71
N ASN A 193 1.46 -4.35 18.77
CA ASN A 193 2.66 -4.74 19.52
C ASN A 193 3.96 -4.49 18.74
N ALA A 194 3.88 -4.21 17.44
CA ALA A 194 5.00 -3.83 16.60
C ALA A 194 4.61 -2.64 15.72
N ASP A 195 5.52 -1.68 15.56
CA ASP A 195 5.32 -0.51 14.72
C ASP A 195 5.68 -0.80 13.26
N VAL A 196 6.57 -1.79 13.02
CA VAL A 196 6.98 -2.25 11.69
C VAL A 196 6.90 -3.78 11.65
N VAL A 197 6.01 -4.31 10.86
CA VAL A 197 5.89 -5.75 10.59
C VAL A 197 6.57 -6.06 9.27
N VAL A 198 7.65 -6.82 9.31
CA VAL A 198 8.46 -7.16 8.13
C VAL A 198 8.11 -8.55 7.62
N CYS A 199 7.89 -8.65 6.32
CA CYS A 199 7.60 -9.92 5.63
C CYS A 199 8.01 -9.85 4.15
N ASP A 200 7.93 -10.99 3.44
CA ASP A 200 7.93 -10.96 1.98
C ASP A 200 6.61 -10.44 1.42
N GLY A 201 6.62 -10.03 0.16
CA GLY A 201 5.46 -9.44 -0.47
C GLY A 201 4.28 -10.41 -0.66
N PHE A 202 4.53 -11.73 -0.68
CA PHE A 202 3.44 -12.71 -0.73
C PHE A 202 2.71 -12.77 0.63
N ALA A 203 3.45 -13.00 1.71
CA ALA A 203 2.86 -13.10 3.04
C ALA A 203 2.18 -11.79 3.47
N GLY A 204 2.82 -10.65 3.20
CA GLY A 204 2.25 -9.33 3.50
C GLY A 204 0.98 -9.03 2.71
N ASN A 205 0.93 -9.34 1.42
CA ASN A 205 -0.28 -9.15 0.62
C ASN A 205 -1.42 -10.09 1.06
N VAL A 206 -1.11 -11.35 1.36
CA VAL A 206 -2.11 -12.30 1.87
C VAL A 206 -2.67 -11.83 3.23
N LEU A 207 -1.80 -11.42 4.15
CA LEU A 207 -2.22 -10.88 5.45
C LEU A 207 -3.13 -9.66 5.27
N LEU A 208 -2.71 -8.68 4.48
CA LEU A 208 -3.48 -7.46 4.20
C LEU A 208 -4.86 -7.77 3.63
N LYS A 209 -4.91 -8.60 2.58
CA LYS A 209 -6.18 -8.98 1.92
C LYS A 209 -7.08 -9.83 2.82
N SER A 210 -6.49 -10.61 3.73
CA SER A 210 -7.26 -11.35 4.74
C SER A 210 -7.88 -10.41 5.78
N ILE A 211 -7.15 -9.39 6.23
CA ILE A 211 -7.66 -8.35 7.14
C ILE A 211 -8.83 -7.62 6.48
N GLU A 212 -8.64 -7.08 5.26
CA GLU A 212 -9.68 -6.37 4.51
C GLU A 212 -10.92 -7.24 4.28
N GLY A 213 -10.73 -8.45 3.77
CA GLY A 213 -11.83 -9.37 3.45
C GLY A 213 -12.61 -9.80 4.69
N THR A 214 -11.92 -10.07 5.81
CA THR A 214 -12.58 -10.44 7.08
C THR A 214 -13.38 -9.26 7.63
N ALA A 215 -12.79 -8.07 7.66
CA ALA A 215 -13.47 -6.86 8.13
C ALA A 215 -14.76 -6.61 7.32
N LYS A 216 -14.67 -6.66 5.98
CA LYS A 216 -15.83 -6.50 5.10
C LYS A 216 -16.95 -7.50 5.43
N VAL A 217 -16.62 -8.79 5.52
CA VAL A 217 -17.63 -9.83 5.83
C VAL A 217 -18.29 -9.57 7.18
N VAL A 218 -17.50 -9.23 8.20
CA VAL A 218 -18.03 -8.97 9.57
C VAL A 218 -18.97 -7.76 9.56
N PHE A 219 -18.59 -6.65 8.94
CA PHE A 219 -19.45 -5.46 8.89
C PHE A 219 -20.70 -5.67 8.04
N ASP A 220 -20.62 -6.38 6.92
CA ASP A 220 -21.76 -6.74 6.10
C ASP A 220 -22.74 -7.67 6.86
N ASP A 221 -22.22 -8.61 7.65
CA ASP A 221 -23.06 -9.48 8.49
C ASP A 221 -23.75 -8.71 9.61
N ILE A 222 -23.06 -7.77 10.24
CA ILE A 222 -23.66 -6.90 11.25
C ILE A 222 -24.79 -6.06 10.64
N ARG A 223 -24.59 -5.46 9.46
CA ARG A 223 -25.63 -4.70 8.73
C ARG A 223 -26.83 -5.59 8.39
N ARG A 224 -26.60 -6.82 7.94
CA ARG A 224 -27.67 -7.80 7.65
C ARG A 224 -28.43 -8.20 8.90
N ALA A 225 -27.76 -8.48 10.00
CA ALA A 225 -28.41 -8.82 11.27
C ALA A 225 -29.27 -7.67 11.79
N ALA A 226 -28.92 -6.43 11.52
CA ALA A 226 -29.70 -5.26 11.91
C ALA A 226 -30.85 -4.92 10.95
N ALA A 227 -31.11 -5.70 9.90
CA ALA A 227 -32.14 -5.39 8.90
C ALA A 227 -33.56 -5.22 9.50
N GLY A 228 -33.89 -5.98 10.58
CA GLY A 228 -35.17 -5.91 11.31
C GLY A 228 -35.21 -4.87 12.45
N ALA A 229 -34.11 -4.13 12.70
CA ALA A 229 -34.05 -3.14 13.77
C ALA A 229 -34.80 -1.85 13.42
N SER A 230 -35.16 -1.06 14.46
CA SER A 230 -35.75 0.28 14.26
C SER A 230 -34.75 1.23 13.56
N ASP A 231 -35.27 2.28 12.93
CA ASP A 231 -34.43 3.26 12.20
C ASP A 231 -33.41 3.93 13.12
N THR A 232 -33.76 4.20 14.38
CA THR A 232 -32.84 4.73 15.39
C THR A 232 -31.68 3.76 15.67
N GLN A 233 -31.98 2.47 15.81
CA GLN A 233 -30.94 1.46 16.05
C GLN A 233 -30.03 1.27 14.83
N LYS A 234 -30.60 1.28 13.61
CA LYS A 234 -29.81 1.25 12.37
C LYS A 234 -28.87 2.45 12.27
N ALA A 235 -29.37 3.67 12.53
CA ALA A 235 -28.55 4.87 12.51
C ALA A 235 -27.40 4.82 13.53
N GLN A 236 -27.66 4.32 14.75
CA GLN A 236 -26.62 4.14 15.76
C GLN A 236 -25.55 3.12 15.34
N LEU A 237 -25.99 2.01 14.74
CA LEU A 237 -25.10 0.97 14.25
C LEU A 237 -24.24 1.46 13.09
N GLU A 238 -24.82 2.14 12.11
CA GLU A 238 -24.04 2.72 10.99
C GLU A 238 -23.04 3.76 11.47
N ALA A 239 -23.40 4.58 12.45
CA ALA A 239 -22.45 5.51 13.08
C ALA A 239 -21.29 4.78 13.81
N PHE A 240 -21.54 3.61 14.37
CA PHE A 240 -20.52 2.77 14.98
C PHE A 240 -19.64 2.10 13.94
N ILE A 241 -20.21 1.48 12.91
CA ILE A 241 -19.50 0.85 11.81
C ILE A 241 -18.65 1.89 11.09
N GLY A 242 -19.21 3.07 10.77
CA GLY A 242 -18.49 4.16 10.08
C GLY A 242 -17.24 4.68 10.83
N ARG A 243 -17.10 4.39 12.13
CA ARG A 243 -15.87 4.68 12.90
C ARG A 243 -14.87 3.54 12.90
N LEU A 244 -15.32 2.29 12.73
CA LEU A 244 -14.47 1.11 12.81
C LEU A 244 -13.99 0.64 11.45
N GLU A 245 -14.87 0.57 10.47
CA GLU A 245 -14.59 0.05 9.13
C GLU A 245 -13.40 0.75 8.45
N PRO A 246 -13.26 2.10 8.54
CA PRO A 246 -12.12 2.80 7.96
C PRO A 246 -10.75 2.37 8.50
N LYS A 247 -10.67 1.82 9.72
CA LYS A 247 -9.41 1.37 10.32
C LYS A 247 -8.81 0.13 9.62
N PHE A 248 -9.64 -0.61 8.88
CA PHE A 248 -9.24 -1.82 8.15
C PHE A 248 -8.99 -1.55 6.66
N ASP A 249 -9.18 -0.32 6.21
CA ASP A 249 -8.91 0.10 4.83
C ASP A 249 -7.72 1.07 4.80
N TYR A 250 -6.56 0.56 4.38
CA TYR A 250 -5.33 1.36 4.28
C TYR A 250 -5.43 2.53 3.29
N ASN A 251 -6.43 2.55 2.40
CA ASN A 251 -6.64 3.71 1.53
C ASN A 251 -7.02 4.97 2.32
N ASN A 252 -7.64 4.81 3.49
CA ASN A 252 -7.93 5.92 4.40
C ASN A 252 -6.66 6.50 5.04
N GLU A 253 -5.59 5.70 5.14
CA GLU A 253 -4.27 6.11 5.64
C GLU A 253 -3.32 6.56 4.52
N GLY A 254 -3.85 6.85 3.32
CA GLY A 254 -3.07 7.36 2.20
C GLY A 254 -2.64 6.32 1.17
N GLY A 255 -3.15 5.09 1.25
CA GLY A 255 -2.82 4.04 0.28
C GLY A 255 -1.51 3.31 0.56
N ALA A 256 -1.06 2.50 -0.40
CA ALA A 256 0.22 1.80 -0.31
C ALA A 256 1.35 2.66 -0.89
N ILE A 257 2.36 2.95 -0.08
CA ILE A 257 3.52 3.71 -0.53
C ILE A 257 4.65 2.79 -1.00
N LEU A 258 5.24 3.09 -2.14
CA LEU A 258 6.45 2.42 -2.61
C LEU A 258 7.67 3.07 -1.98
N LEU A 259 8.21 2.43 -0.96
CA LEU A 259 9.42 2.85 -0.27
C LEU A 259 10.67 2.46 -1.05
N GLY A 260 11.76 3.21 -0.89
CA GLY A 260 13.06 2.89 -1.49
C GLY A 260 13.26 3.42 -2.91
N VAL A 261 12.37 4.24 -3.45
CA VAL A 261 12.53 5.01 -4.69
C VAL A 261 12.79 6.48 -4.40
N LYS A 262 13.38 7.21 -5.37
CA LYS A 262 13.88 8.58 -5.14
C LYS A 262 12.80 9.65 -5.01
N LYS A 263 11.57 9.39 -5.46
CA LYS A 263 10.40 10.25 -5.21
C LYS A 263 9.23 9.40 -4.71
N PRO A 264 8.37 9.94 -3.86
CA PRO A 264 7.19 9.23 -3.35
C PRO A 264 6.29 8.72 -4.48
N VAL A 265 5.94 7.44 -4.40
CA VAL A 265 4.93 6.82 -5.27
C VAL A 265 3.89 6.17 -4.38
N VAL A 266 2.65 6.59 -4.53
CA VAL A 266 1.51 6.05 -3.78
C VAL A 266 0.62 5.27 -4.72
N LYS A 267 0.36 4.02 -4.35
CA LYS A 267 -0.54 3.13 -5.07
C LYS A 267 -1.84 2.98 -4.30
N LEU A 268 -2.94 3.40 -4.89
CA LEU A 268 -4.28 3.21 -4.35
C LEU A 268 -4.87 1.89 -4.85
N SER A 269 -5.70 1.23 -4.02
CA SER A 269 -6.48 0.07 -4.45
C SER A 269 -7.85 0.55 -4.93
N LEU A 270 -8.26 0.10 -6.10
CA LEU A 270 -9.61 0.35 -6.65
C LEU A 270 -10.59 -0.79 -6.33
N ILE A 271 -10.41 -1.47 -5.20
CA ILE A 271 -11.36 -2.47 -4.76
C ILE A 271 -12.59 -1.74 -4.19
N HIS A 272 -13.48 -1.39 -5.07
CA HIS A 272 -14.87 -1.06 -4.69
C HIS A 272 -15.80 -1.31 -5.87
#